data_f01feb16f126edfd180809f27a502f4d
#
_entry.id   f01feb16f126edfd180809f27a502f4d
#
_cell.length_a   1.000
_cell.length_b   1.000
_cell.length_c   1.000
_cell.angle_alpha   90.00
_cell.angle_beta   90.00
_cell.angle_gamma   90.00
#
_symmetry.space_group_name_H-M   'P 1'
#
loop_
_entity.id
_entity.type
_entity.pdbx_description
1 polymer ?
#
loop_
_entity_poly.entity_id
_entity_poly.type
_entity_poly.pdbx_seq_one_letter_code
_entity_poly.pdbx_strand_id
1 'polypeptide(L)'
;MINPGELKNKVFDKEVALQKDKTDPTSYLTSMFELPSDIIYLCGNSLGAMPKTVPQKMSEALNPGWSSGLITSWNNLGWHRLPLTLGDRLAPLMGAECGEVIVADSVSVNLFKVLIAAIKMRPGRKNVVSEASNFPSDVHVIKGA
;
A
#
# COMPACT_ATOMS: atom_id res chain seq x y z
N MET A 1 -1.34 -27.22 -1.51
CA MET A 1 -0.24 -27.14 -0.51
C MET A 1 0.97 -27.83 -1.10
N ILE A 2 2.07 -27.10 -1.32
CA ILE A 2 3.31 -27.67 -1.85
C ILE A 2 4.01 -28.39 -0.69
N ASN A 3 4.39 -29.65 -0.90
CA ASN A 3 5.07 -30.46 0.10
C ASN A 3 6.45 -29.85 0.45
N PRO A 4 6.75 -29.53 1.72
CA PRO A 4 8.04 -28.94 2.11
C PRO A 4 9.26 -29.81 1.75
N GLY A 5 9.09 -31.11 1.53
CA GLY A 5 10.15 -32.03 1.10
C GLY A 5 10.56 -31.90 -0.37
N GLU A 6 9.69 -31.37 -1.24
CA GLU A 6 9.98 -31.15 -2.65
C GLU A 6 10.80 -29.87 -2.92
N LEU A 7 10.82 -28.93 -1.96
CA LEU A 7 11.59 -27.69 -2.07
C LEU A 7 13.10 -27.89 -1.83
N LYS A 8 13.50 -28.96 -1.17
CA LYS A 8 14.92 -29.19 -0.80
C LYS A 8 15.85 -29.58 -1.97
N ASN A 9 15.32 -29.92 -3.16
CA ASN A 9 16.11 -30.38 -4.31
C ASN A 9 15.94 -29.55 -5.60
N LYS A 10 15.23 -28.44 -5.59
CA LYS A 10 15.29 -27.50 -6.73
C LYS A 10 16.52 -26.60 -6.57
N VAL A 11 17.63 -27.03 -7.12
CA VAL A 11 18.73 -26.11 -7.44
C VAL A 11 18.15 -25.07 -8.38
N PHE A 12 18.02 -23.82 -7.92
CA PHE A 12 17.63 -22.71 -8.78
C PHE A 12 18.78 -22.45 -9.75
N ASP A 13 18.64 -22.95 -10.96
CA ASP A 13 19.58 -22.71 -12.03
C ASP A 13 19.41 -21.27 -12.53
N LYS A 14 20.53 -20.55 -12.61
CA LYS A 14 20.56 -19.17 -13.12
C LYS A 14 19.99 -19.07 -14.53
N GLU A 15 20.25 -20.07 -15.39
CA GLU A 15 19.75 -20.11 -16.76
C GLU A 15 18.22 -20.21 -16.81
N VAL A 16 17.63 -21.02 -15.93
CA VAL A 16 16.17 -21.13 -15.78
C VAL A 16 15.57 -19.82 -15.30
N ALA A 17 16.21 -19.12 -14.35
CA ALA A 17 15.75 -17.82 -13.89
C ALA A 17 15.79 -16.78 -15.03
N LEU A 18 16.91 -16.67 -15.74
CA LEU A 18 17.05 -15.77 -16.90
C LEU A 18 16.04 -16.05 -18.02
N GLN A 19 15.70 -17.32 -18.23
CA GLN A 19 14.68 -17.68 -19.22
C GLN A 19 13.29 -17.23 -18.77
N LYS A 20 12.98 -17.38 -17.49
CA LYS A 20 11.71 -16.87 -16.92
C LYS A 20 11.60 -15.35 -17.04
N ASP A 21 12.68 -14.62 -16.74
CA ASP A 21 12.70 -13.16 -16.88
C ASP A 21 12.43 -12.72 -18.33
N LYS A 22 12.98 -13.44 -19.32
CA LYS A 22 12.74 -13.14 -20.74
C LYS A 22 11.29 -13.38 -21.18
N THR A 23 10.61 -14.32 -20.55
CA THR A 23 9.23 -14.69 -20.88
C THR A 23 8.19 -14.06 -19.95
N ASP A 24 8.63 -13.26 -18.96
CA ASP A 24 7.72 -12.57 -18.05
C ASP A 24 6.96 -11.44 -18.77
N PRO A 25 5.62 -11.57 -18.89
CA PRO A 25 4.80 -10.54 -19.54
C PRO A 25 4.78 -9.22 -18.77
N THR A 26 5.23 -9.21 -17.51
CA THR A 26 5.25 -8.02 -16.64
C THR A 26 6.63 -7.35 -16.57
N SER A 27 7.65 -7.91 -17.23
CA SER A 27 9.05 -7.41 -17.19
C SER A 27 9.17 -5.92 -17.53
N TYR A 28 8.31 -5.40 -18.42
CA TYR A 28 8.29 -3.98 -18.81
C TYR A 28 7.96 -3.04 -17.63
N LEU A 29 7.24 -3.52 -16.61
CA LEU A 29 6.85 -2.69 -15.45
C LEU A 29 8.07 -2.16 -14.69
N THR A 30 9.18 -2.89 -14.67
CA THR A 30 10.44 -2.43 -14.04
C THR A 30 10.89 -1.09 -14.61
N SER A 31 10.69 -0.87 -15.92
CA SER A 31 11.08 0.37 -16.60
C SER A 31 10.26 1.60 -16.16
N MET A 32 9.12 1.39 -15.50
CA MET A 32 8.24 2.47 -15.02
C MET A 32 8.68 3.07 -13.68
N PHE A 33 9.67 2.46 -13.02
CA PHE A 33 10.14 2.87 -11.71
C PHE A 33 11.58 3.39 -11.78
N GLU A 34 11.91 4.31 -10.86
CA GLU A 34 13.30 4.72 -10.59
C GLU A 34 13.93 3.70 -9.63
N LEU A 35 14.89 2.95 -10.14
CA LEU A 35 15.63 1.96 -9.38
C LEU A 35 17.13 2.17 -9.59
N PRO A 36 17.96 2.18 -8.53
CA PRO A 36 19.40 2.18 -8.65
C PRO A 36 19.87 0.93 -9.42
N SER A 37 20.85 1.09 -10.31
CA SER A 37 21.36 0.01 -11.18
C SER A 37 22.23 -1.02 -10.44
N ASP A 38 22.75 -0.63 -9.28
CA ASP A 38 23.69 -1.42 -8.47
C ASP A 38 23.04 -2.12 -7.27
N ILE A 39 21.72 -2.02 -7.12
CA ILE A 39 20.97 -2.58 -6.00
C ILE A 39 19.86 -3.50 -6.52
N ILE A 40 19.77 -4.69 -5.96
CA ILE A 40 18.58 -5.56 -6.09
C ILE A 40 17.61 -5.18 -4.98
N TYR A 41 16.58 -4.39 -5.32
CA TYR A 41 15.62 -3.88 -4.36
C TYR A 41 14.46 -4.87 -4.14
N LEU A 42 14.42 -5.51 -2.96
CA LEU A 42 13.41 -6.50 -2.59
C LEU A 42 12.51 -6.06 -1.42
N CYS A 43 12.62 -4.82 -0.97
CA CYS A 43 11.85 -4.29 0.17
C CYS A 43 10.64 -3.44 -0.25
N GLY A 44 10.09 -3.68 -1.44
CA GLY A 44 8.93 -2.94 -1.95
C GLY A 44 7.67 -3.03 -1.09
N ASN A 45 7.58 -4.03 -0.21
CA ASN A 45 6.52 -4.16 0.79
C ASN A 45 6.60 -3.10 1.91
N SER A 46 7.80 -2.60 2.21
CA SER A 46 8.02 -1.55 3.23
C SER A 46 7.94 -0.15 2.63
N LEU A 47 8.63 0.05 1.52
CA LEU A 47 8.59 1.27 0.73
C LEU A 47 8.69 0.90 -0.75
N GLY A 48 7.64 1.16 -1.52
CA GLY A 48 7.64 0.93 -2.97
C GLY A 48 8.69 1.78 -3.68
N ALA A 49 9.25 1.26 -4.77
CA ALA A 49 10.08 2.05 -5.67
C ALA A 49 9.28 3.22 -6.25
N MET A 50 9.92 4.36 -6.47
CA MET A 50 9.26 5.56 -6.97
C MET A 50 8.88 5.41 -8.44
N PRO A 51 7.58 5.51 -8.83
CA PRO A 51 7.21 5.60 -10.24
C PRO A 51 7.78 6.86 -10.90
N LYS A 52 8.27 6.73 -12.13
CA LYS A 52 8.85 7.85 -12.89
C LYS A 52 7.90 9.03 -13.13
N THR A 53 6.60 8.78 -13.03
CA THR A 53 5.56 9.81 -13.17
C THR A 53 5.35 10.66 -11.91
N VAL A 54 5.86 10.25 -10.75
CA VAL A 54 5.62 10.94 -9.47
C VAL A 54 6.14 12.36 -9.45
N PRO A 55 7.39 12.69 -9.90
CA PRO A 55 7.88 14.06 -9.87
C PRO A 55 7.00 15.03 -10.64
N GLN A 56 6.50 14.62 -11.81
CA GLN A 56 5.58 15.43 -12.60
C GLN A 56 4.26 15.65 -11.86
N LYS A 57 3.66 14.59 -11.30
CA LYS A 57 2.40 14.68 -10.55
C LYS A 57 2.52 15.54 -9.30
N MET A 58 3.65 15.47 -8.61
CA MET A 58 3.93 16.34 -7.48
C MET A 58 4.07 17.81 -7.93
N SER A 59 4.74 18.05 -9.05
CA SER A 59 4.86 19.41 -9.62
C SER A 59 3.49 19.98 -10.00
N GLU A 60 2.61 19.19 -10.59
CA GLU A 60 1.23 19.59 -10.93
C GLU A 60 0.40 19.91 -9.68
N ALA A 61 0.57 19.15 -8.60
CA ALA A 61 -0.10 19.43 -7.33
C ALA A 61 0.42 20.71 -6.66
N LEU A 62 1.72 20.98 -6.76
CA LEU A 62 2.33 22.20 -6.22
C LEU A 62 2.02 23.41 -7.10
N ASN A 63 2.20 23.29 -8.41
CA ASN A 63 1.99 24.34 -9.41
C ASN A 63 1.17 23.80 -10.60
N PRO A 64 -0.04 24.31 -10.88
CA PRO A 64 -0.72 25.45 -10.25
C PRO A 64 -1.58 25.08 -9.04
N GLY A 65 -1.64 23.81 -8.65
CA GLY A 65 -2.58 23.33 -7.64
C GLY A 65 -2.55 24.17 -6.35
N TRP A 66 -1.45 24.12 -5.61
CA TRP A 66 -1.35 24.86 -4.37
C TRP A 66 -1.01 26.34 -4.61
N SER A 67 0.04 26.63 -5.39
CA SER A 67 0.58 27.99 -5.49
C SER A 67 -0.41 29.02 -6.05
N SER A 68 -1.20 28.65 -7.06
CA SER A 68 -2.16 29.53 -7.70
C SER A 68 -3.61 29.25 -7.26
N GLY A 69 -3.94 27.97 -7.02
CA GLY A 69 -5.29 27.55 -6.67
C GLY A 69 -5.66 27.82 -5.22
N LEU A 70 -4.66 27.81 -4.30
CA LEU A 70 -4.87 28.01 -2.87
C LEU A 70 -6.08 27.19 -2.35
N ILE A 71 -6.94 27.80 -1.56
CA ILE A 71 -8.11 27.12 -1.00
C ILE A 71 -9.11 26.65 -2.06
N THR A 72 -9.16 27.30 -3.24
CA THR A 72 -10.11 26.92 -4.28
C THR A 72 -9.81 25.55 -4.89
N SER A 73 -8.58 25.06 -4.77
CA SER A 73 -8.17 23.73 -5.26
C SER A 73 -8.86 22.59 -4.53
N TRP A 74 -9.36 22.80 -3.33
CA TRP A 74 -10.21 21.82 -2.65
C TRP A 74 -11.40 21.41 -3.51
N ASN A 75 -12.04 22.35 -4.17
CA ASN A 75 -13.20 22.12 -5.05
C ASN A 75 -12.77 21.91 -6.50
N ASN A 76 -11.96 22.82 -7.05
CA ASN A 76 -11.65 22.86 -8.47
C ASN A 76 -10.79 21.66 -8.93
N LEU A 77 -9.89 21.18 -8.07
CA LEU A 77 -9.06 20.00 -8.30
C LEU A 77 -9.57 18.75 -7.57
N GLY A 78 -10.67 18.87 -6.86
CA GLY A 78 -11.30 17.75 -6.16
C GLY A 78 -10.49 17.20 -4.98
N TRP A 79 -9.59 17.96 -4.37
CA TRP A 79 -8.74 17.48 -3.28
C TRP A 79 -9.54 16.95 -2.10
N HIS A 80 -10.69 17.57 -1.77
CA HIS A 80 -11.54 17.08 -0.69
C HIS A 80 -12.10 15.67 -0.93
N ARG A 81 -12.17 15.23 -2.19
CA ARG A 81 -12.65 13.90 -2.57
C ARG A 81 -11.51 12.92 -2.90
N LEU A 82 -10.27 13.40 -2.95
CA LEU A 82 -9.13 12.60 -3.37
C LEU A 82 -8.99 11.27 -2.58
N PRO A 83 -9.19 11.23 -1.25
CA PRO A 83 -9.15 9.99 -0.48
C PRO A 83 -10.12 8.92 -0.98
N LEU A 84 -11.34 9.31 -1.31
CA LEU A 84 -12.37 8.40 -1.86
C LEU A 84 -12.05 8.02 -3.31
N THR A 85 -11.69 8.99 -4.14
CA THR A 85 -11.34 8.75 -5.55
C THR A 85 -10.16 7.78 -5.70
N LEU A 86 -9.17 7.88 -4.83
CA LEU A 86 -8.06 6.92 -4.79
C LEU A 86 -8.51 5.56 -4.25
N GLY A 87 -9.37 5.56 -3.25
CA GLY A 87 -9.99 4.35 -2.72
C GLY A 87 -10.74 3.57 -3.80
N ASP A 88 -11.58 4.23 -4.58
CA ASP A 88 -12.33 3.64 -5.68
C ASP A 88 -11.44 3.00 -6.75
N ARG A 89 -10.24 3.57 -6.99
CA ARG A 89 -9.25 2.97 -7.91
C ARG A 89 -8.57 1.73 -7.34
N LEU A 90 -8.44 1.66 -6.02
CA LEU A 90 -7.84 0.51 -5.32
C LEU A 90 -8.87 -0.60 -5.06
N ALA A 91 -10.14 -0.27 -4.95
CA ALA A 91 -11.21 -1.20 -4.60
C ALA A 91 -11.21 -2.49 -5.45
N PRO A 92 -11.10 -2.46 -6.79
CA PRO A 92 -11.07 -3.67 -7.60
C PRO A 92 -9.89 -4.59 -7.31
N LEU A 93 -8.72 -4.04 -6.89
CA LEU A 93 -7.54 -4.83 -6.53
C LEU A 93 -7.73 -5.58 -5.20
N MET A 94 -8.64 -5.10 -4.37
CA MET A 94 -8.94 -5.64 -3.03
C MET A 94 -10.22 -6.48 -3.02
N GLY A 95 -10.92 -6.59 -4.15
CA GLY A 95 -12.22 -7.27 -4.24
C GLY A 95 -13.34 -6.48 -3.55
N ALA A 96 -13.20 -5.17 -3.43
CA ALA A 96 -14.20 -4.28 -2.87
C ALA A 96 -14.92 -3.48 -3.97
N GLU A 97 -16.07 -2.92 -3.63
CA GLU A 97 -16.87 -2.08 -4.53
C GLU A 97 -16.53 -0.59 -4.38
N CYS A 98 -17.05 0.23 -5.30
CA CYS A 98 -16.93 1.68 -5.25
C CYS A 98 -17.53 2.23 -3.96
N GLY A 99 -16.82 3.11 -3.28
CA GLY A 99 -17.23 3.71 -2.00
C GLY A 99 -16.87 2.91 -0.76
N GLU A 100 -16.34 1.68 -0.89
CA GLU A 100 -15.96 0.84 0.26
C GLU A 100 -14.50 1.01 0.71
N VAL A 101 -13.69 1.67 -0.09
CA VAL A 101 -12.26 1.90 0.21
C VAL A 101 -11.99 3.39 0.32
N ILE A 102 -11.21 3.77 1.31
CA ILE A 102 -10.71 5.13 1.50
C ILE A 102 -9.21 5.12 1.78
N VAL A 103 -8.48 6.02 1.14
CA VAL A 103 -7.05 6.26 1.41
C VAL A 103 -6.94 7.39 2.40
N ALA A 104 -6.52 7.09 3.63
CA ALA A 104 -6.43 8.08 4.70
C ALA A 104 -5.33 7.70 5.69
N ASP A 105 -4.82 8.70 6.39
CA ASP A 105 -3.94 8.57 7.56
C ASP A 105 -2.76 7.57 7.42
N SER A 106 -2.29 7.08 8.55
CA SER A 106 -1.31 6.00 8.67
C SER A 106 -1.97 4.71 9.15
N VAL A 107 -1.27 3.58 9.03
CA VAL A 107 -1.74 2.28 9.54
C VAL A 107 -2.11 2.38 11.01
N SER A 108 -1.27 2.97 11.86
CA SER A 108 -1.53 3.09 13.30
C SER A 108 -2.78 3.92 13.62
N VAL A 109 -2.98 5.04 12.92
CA VAL A 109 -4.18 5.89 13.11
C VAL A 109 -5.43 5.16 12.64
N ASN A 110 -5.37 4.50 11.49
CA ASN A 110 -6.50 3.74 10.97
C ASN A 110 -6.84 2.54 11.86
N LEU A 111 -5.82 1.82 12.36
CA LEU A 111 -6.02 0.73 13.31
C LEU A 111 -6.72 1.22 14.58
N PHE A 112 -6.28 2.36 15.15
CA PHE A 112 -6.95 2.96 16.31
C PHE A 112 -8.43 3.27 16.02
N LYS A 113 -8.71 3.94 14.89
CA LYS A 113 -10.09 4.28 14.49
C LYS A 113 -10.98 3.06 14.38
N VAL A 114 -10.51 2.03 13.66
CA VAL A 114 -11.26 0.79 13.42
C VAL A 114 -11.46 0.02 14.71
N LEU A 115 -10.43 -0.08 15.56
CA LEU A 115 -10.50 -0.76 16.84
C LEU A 115 -11.53 -0.10 17.78
N ILE A 116 -11.47 1.22 17.93
CA ILE A 116 -12.44 1.96 18.76
C ILE A 116 -13.87 1.79 18.21
N ALA A 117 -14.04 1.83 16.89
CA ALA A 117 -15.35 1.60 16.27
C ALA A 117 -15.85 0.18 16.58
N ALA A 118 -15.03 -0.84 16.42
CA ALA A 118 -15.38 -2.23 16.69
C ALA A 118 -15.77 -2.47 18.16
N ILE A 119 -15.02 -1.89 19.11
CA ILE A 119 -15.33 -1.97 20.54
C ILE A 119 -16.70 -1.33 20.82
N LYS A 120 -16.96 -0.14 20.26
CA LYS A 120 -18.24 0.55 20.44
C LYS A 120 -19.43 -0.19 19.81
N MET A 121 -19.21 -0.89 18.69
CA MET A 121 -20.24 -1.70 18.04
C MET A 121 -20.60 -2.98 18.81
N ARG A 122 -19.79 -3.38 19.78
CA ARG A 122 -19.97 -4.60 20.58
C ARG A 122 -19.93 -4.30 22.07
N PRO A 123 -20.89 -3.51 22.62
CA PRO A 123 -20.93 -3.17 24.03
C PRO A 123 -21.02 -4.47 24.86
N GLY A 124 -20.21 -4.55 25.90
CA GLY A 124 -20.09 -5.74 26.76
C GLY A 124 -18.93 -6.68 26.41
N ARG A 125 -18.31 -6.59 25.24
CA ARG A 125 -17.06 -7.29 24.95
C ARG A 125 -15.88 -6.41 25.37
N LYS A 126 -15.05 -6.93 26.31
CA LYS A 126 -13.94 -6.17 26.92
C LYS A 126 -12.56 -6.69 26.52
N ASN A 127 -12.49 -7.79 25.79
CA ASN A 127 -11.24 -8.43 25.43
C ASN A 127 -10.96 -8.22 23.95
N VAL A 128 -9.74 -7.76 23.65
CA VAL A 128 -9.17 -7.73 22.29
C VAL A 128 -8.12 -8.83 22.19
N VAL A 129 -8.24 -9.69 21.17
CA VAL A 129 -7.28 -10.77 20.91
C VAL A 129 -6.37 -10.34 19.77
N SER A 130 -5.08 -10.48 19.96
CA SER A 130 -4.04 -10.18 18.97
C SER A 130 -2.87 -11.15 19.12
N GLU A 131 -2.02 -11.25 18.09
CA GLU A 131 -0.80 -12.03 18.16
C GLU A 131 0.30 -11.25 18.91
N ALA A 132 1.07 -11.96 19.74
CA ALA A 132 2.21 -11.36 20.47
C ALA A 132 3.34 -10.91 19.54
N SER A 133 3.46 -11.53 18.36
CA SER A 133 4.44 -11.23 17.31
C SER A 133 4.00 -10.13 16.34
N ASN A 134 2.86 -9.52 16.57
CA ASN A 134 2.38 -8.43 15.72
C ASN A 134 3.33 -7.23 15.73
N PHE A 135 3.21 -6.35 14.73
CA PHE A 135 4.09 -5.19 14.62
C PHE A 135 4.03 -4.34 15.91
N PRO A 136 5.17 -3.87 16.44
CA PRO A 136 5.21 -3.20 17.76
C PRO A 136 4.24 -2.02 17.91
N SER A 137 4.08 -1.17 16.87
CA SER A 137 3.14 -0.05 16.90
C SER A 137 1.69 -0.51 17.07
N ASP A 138 1.32 -1.63 16.44
CA ASP A 138 -0.04 -2.16 16.50
C ASP A 138 -0.37 -2.68 17.90
N VAL A 139 0.61 -3.36 18.53
CA VAL A 139 0.50 -3.80 19.93
C VAL A 139 0.32 -2.61 20.86
N HIS A 140 1.07 -1.50 20.63
CA HIS A 140 0.92 -0.28 21.42
C HIS A 140 -0.45 0.39 21.23
N VAL A 141 -0.93 0.46 19.99
CA VAL A 141 -2.27 1.00 19.68
C VAL A 141 -3.36 0.17 20.38
N ILE A 142 -3.27 -1.17 20.32
CA ILE A 142 -4.23 -2.06 20.99
C ILE A 142 -4.22 -1.87 22.52
N LYS A 143 -3.04 -1.70 23.12
CA LYS A 143 -2.93 -1.46 24.57
C LYS A 143 -3.43 -0.10 25.02
N GLY A 144 -3.41 0.89 24.12
CA GLY A 144 -3.84 2.27 24.40
C GLY A 144 -5.33 2.52 24.12
N ALA A 145 -6.02 1.60 23.48
CA ALA A 145 -7.44 1.71 23.15
C ALA A 145 -8.32 1.20 24.31
#